data_9dc8371cfcf9ee5fad08a4f63a85dc7c
#
_entry.id   9dc8371cfcf9ee5fad08a4f63a85dc7c
#
_cell.length_a   1.000
_cell.length_b   1.000
_cell.length_c   1.000
_cell.angle_alpha   90.00
_cell.angle_beta   90.00
_cell.angle_gamma   90.00
#
_symmetry.space_group_name_H-M   'P 1'
#
loop_
_entity.id
_entity.type
_entity.pdbx_description
1 polymer ?
#
loop_
_entity_poly.entity_id
_entity_poly.type
_entity_poly.pdbx_seq_one_letter_code
_entity_poly.pdbx_strand_id
1 'polypeptide(L)'
;MNTQQTNSLAGTPLLRRGRGRLIIVSAPSGTGKSTIISWLMKEHPELNLAFSISCTSRAPRGTEQNGVEYFFLTPEEFRQKIDNGEFLENEEVYEGRFYGTLKAQVERQLEAGQNVVFDVDVKGGVNIKQFYGDEALSLFIQPPSIGELRRRLEGRGTDAPEVIDQRIARAEFELTFAEKFDKVVVNDILEYAEADALEIITEFLNHDNNDN
;
A
#
# COMPACT_ATOMS: atom_id res chain seq x y z
N MET A 1 -4.08 21.47 -49.46
CA MET A 1 -3.08 21.02 -48.47
C MET A 1 -3.71 21.18 -47.11
N ASN A 2 -4.31 20.10 -46.58
CA ASN A 2 -4.97 20.09 -45.25
C ASN A 2 -4.03 19.42 -44.26
N THR A 3 -3.49 20.18 -43.36
CA THR A 3 -2.69 19.70 -42.24
C THR A 3 -3.66 19.32 -41.11
N GLN A 4 -3.84 18.01 -40.89
CA GLN A 4 -4.56 17.51 -39.73
C GLN A 4 -3.65 17.69 -38.48
N GLN A 5 -4.07 18.54 -37.58
CA GLN A 5 -3.54 18.61 -36.20
C GLN A 5 -4.09 17.41 -35.42
N THR A 6 -3.22 16.47 -35.11
CA THR A 6 -3.50 15.44 -34.10
C THR A 6 -3.45 16.10 -32.73
N ASN A 7 -4.61 16.34 -32.11
CA ASN A 7 -4.73 16.74 -30.71
C ASN A 7 -4.34 15.53 -29.84
N SER A 8 -3.12 15.56 -29.34
CA SER A 8 -2.70 14.71 -28.22
C SER A 8 -3.39 15.22 -26.97
N LEU A 9 -4.38 14.48 -26.47
CA LEU A 9 -4.94 14.68 -25.13
C LEU A 9 -3.93 14.11 -24.12
N ALA A 10 -2.83 14.84 -23.92
CA ALA A 10 -2.02 14.68 -22.74
C ALA A 10 -2.87 15.14 -21.54
N GLY A 11 -3.28 14.19 -20.69
CA GLY A 11 -4.07 14.47 -19.50
C GLY A 11 -3.37 15.54 -18.66
N THR A 12 -4.06 16.65 -18.46
CA THR A 12 -3.62 17.70 -17.54
C THR A 12 -3.55 17.08 -16.15
N PRO A 13 -2.41 17.17 -15.43
CA PRO A 13 -2.35 16.69 -14.05
C PRO A 13 -3.47 17.35 -13.26
N LEU A 14 -4.23 16.58 -12.51
CA LEU A 14 -5.19 17.09 -11.52
C LEU A 14 -4.40 17.92 -10.50
N LEU A 15 -4.23 19.20 -10.77
CA LEU A 15 -3.59 20.16 -9.85
C LEU A 15 -4.50 20.32 -8.62
N ARG A 16 -4.41 19.38 -7.68
CA ARG A 16 -4.98 19.54 -6.35
C ARG A 16 -4.23 20.65 -5.63
N ARG A 17 -4.88 21.79 -5.44
CA ARG A 17 -4.50 22.81 -4.46
C ARG A 17 -5.01 22.33 -3.09
N GLY A 18 -4.44 21.22 -2.54
CA GLY A 18 -4.88 20.65 -1.27
C GLY A 18 -3.92 19.58 -0.75
N ARG A 19 -4.12 19.21 0.50
CA ARG A 19 -3.46 18.08 1.16
C ARG A 19 -3.79 16.78 0.41
N GLY A 20 -2.80 15.89 0.25
CA GLY A 20 -3.01 14.55 -0.28
C GLY A 20 -3.82 13.65 0.65
N ARG A 21 -4.19 12.46 0.19
CA ARG A 21 -4.97 11.47 0.94
C ARG A 21 -4.21 10.15 1.07
N LEU A 22 -4.68 9.27 1.94
CA LEU A 22 -4.05 7.98 2.19
C LEU A 22 -4.81 6.85 1.50
N ILE A 23 -4.04 5.91 0.92
CA ILE A 23 -4.56 4.66 0.36
C ILE A 23 -3.83 3.52 1.07
N ILE A 24 -4.56 2.77 1.88
CA ILE A 24 -4.07 1.64 2.65
C ILE A 24 -4.43 0.38 1.89
N VAL A 25 -3.44 -0.40 1.49
CA VAL A 25 -3.67 -1.66 0.76
C VAL A 25 -3.12 -2.81 1.59
N SER A 26 -3.98 -3.75 1.92
CA SER A 26 -3.62 -4.99 2.62
C SER A 26 -4.10 -6.20 1.84
N ALA A 27 -3.41 -7.30 1.99
CA ALA A 27 -3.73 -8.54 1.31
C ALA A 27 -2.93 -9.72 1.88
N PRO A 28 -3.44 -10.93 1.81
CA PRO A 28 -2.63 -12.11 2.02
C PRO A 28 -1.47 -12.21 1.01
N SER A 29 -0.36 -12.80 1.45
CA SER A 29 0.80 -13.01 0.58
C SER A 29 0.45 -13.86 -0.63
N GLY A 30 0.78 -13.39 -1.83
CA GLY A 30 0.51 -14.12 -3.07
C GLY A 30 -0.76 -13.70 -3.82
N THR A 31 -1.54 -12.76 -3.29
CA THR A 31 -2.79 -12.29 -3.91
C THR A 31 -2.60 -11.30 -5.07
N GLY A 32 -1.37 -10.80 -5.31
CA GLY A 32 -1.10 -9.82 -6.38
C GLY A 32 -1.10 -8.35 -5.94
N LYS A 33 -1.16 -8.05 -4.64
CA LYS A 33 -1.17 -6.68 -4.09
C LYS A 33 -0.09 -5.78 -4.72
N SER A 34 1.18 -6.19 -4.65
CA SER A 34 2.30 -5.39 -5.15
C SER A 34 2.24 -5.18 -6.67
N THR A 35 1.66 -6.13 -7.42
CA THR A 35 1.45 -5.99 -8.87
C THR A 35 0.45 -4.87 -9.16
N ILE A 36 -0.71 -4.89 -8.47
CA ILE A 36 -1.77 -3.87 -8.63
C ILE A 36 -1.22 -2.49 -8.23
N ILE A 37 -0.54 -2.36 -7.08
CA ILE A 37 0.02 -1.08 -6.64
C ILE A 37 1.05 -0.56 -7.65
N SER A 38 1.96 -1.42 -8.13
CA SER A 38 2.98 -1.03 -9.11
C SER A 38 2.36 -0.60 -10.44
N TRP A 39 1.30 -1.28 -10.88
CA TRP A 39 0.55 -0.91 -12.08
C TRP A 39 -0.12 0.45 -11.91
N LEU A 40 -0.84 0.70 -10.81
CA LEU A 40 -1.46 1.99 -10.51
C LEU A 40 -0.44 3.13 -10.52
N MET A 41 0.71 2.95 -9.88
CA MET A 41 1.73 3.99 -9.82
C MET A 41 2.40 4.27 -11.17
N LYS A 42 2.53 3.24 -12.02
CA LYS A 42 3.21 3.34 -13.31
C LYS A 42 2.28 3.87 -14.42
N GLU A 43 1.08 3.31 -14.52
CA GLU A 43 0.17 3.58 -15.61
C GLU A 43 -0.79 4.76 -15.32
N HIS A 44 -0.94 5.16 -14.02
CA HIS A 44 -1.82 6.21 -13.55
C HIS A 44 -1.09 7.31 -12.76
N PRO A 45 -0.10 8.01 -13.36
CA PRO A 45 0.66 9.08 -12.71
C PRO A 45 -0.22 10.26 -12.27
N GLU A 46 -1.40 10.43 -12.88
CA GLU A 46 -2.40 11.45 -12.51
C GLU A 46 -2.92 11.28 -11.08
N LEU A 47 -2.88 10.07 -10.52
CA LEU A 47 -3.26 9.80 -9.14
C LEU A 47 -2.25 10.35 -8.12
N ASN A 48 -1.06 10.79 -8.57
CA ASN A 48 0.01 11.32 -7.73
C ASN A 48 0.33 10.45 -6.52
N LEU A 49 0.40 9.12 -6.74
CA LEU A 49 0.67 8.13 -5.70
C LEU A 49 2.14 8.13 -5.32
N ALA A 50 2.43 8.08 -4.03
CA ALA A 50 3.77 7.91 -3.49
C ALA A 50 3.76 6.84 -2.39
N PHE A 51 4.75 5.95 -2.37
CA PHE A 51 4.86 4.98 -1.29
C PHE A 51 5.19 5.67 0.05
N SER A 52 4.59 5.17 1.11
CA SER A 52 5.07 5.40 2.46
C SER A 52 6.37 4.64 2.66
N ILE A 53 7.47 5.37 2.88
CA ILE A 53 8.78 4.75 3.14
C ILE A 53 8.87 4.43 4.63
N SER A 54 8.89 3.13 4.97
CA SER A 54 8.99 2.67 6.36
C SER A 54 10.39 2.88 6.94
N CYS A 55 10.47 2.94 8.26
CA CYS A 55 11.71 2.86 9.01
C CYS A 55 12.04 1.42 9.36
N THR A 56 13.31 1.11 9.50
CA THR A 56 13.77 -0.18 10.04
C THR A 56 15.03 -0.03 10.87
N SER A 57 15.18 -0.88 11.89
CA SER A 57 16.41 -0.94 12.70
C SER A 57 17.44 -1.93 12.19
N ARG A 58 17.14 -2.66 11.10
CA ARG A 58 18.16 -3.51 10.47
C ARG A 58 19.15 -2.68 9.64
N ALA A 59 20.36 -3.19 9.48
CA ALA A 59 21.29 -2.61 8.54
C ALA A 59 20.81 -2.72 7.08
N PRO A 60 21.17 -1.75 6.21
CA PRO A 60 20.94 -1.83 4.77
C PRO A 60 21.50 -3.12 4.16
N ARG A 61 20.86 -3.65 3.14
CA ARG A 61 21.30 -4.83 2.38
C ARG A 61 21.73 -4.41 0.98
N GLY A 62 22.85 -4.91 0.54
CA GLY A 62 23.34 -4.66 -0.82
C GLY A 62 23.42 -3.17 -1.15
N THR A 63 22.62 -2.71 -2.11
CA THR A 63 22.59 -1.34 -2.61
C THR A 63 21.45 -0.49 -2.02
N GLU A 64 20.76 -0.96 -0.99
CA GLU A 64 19.69 -0.20 -0.33
C GLU A 64 20.19 1.15 0.21
N GLN A 65 19.43 2.21 -0.02
CA GLN A 65 19.78 3.58 0.35
C GLN A 65 18.80 4.15 1.37
N ASN A 66 19.33 4.93 2.30
CA ASN A 66 18.51 5.59 3.32
C ASN A 66 17.56 6.60 2.67
N GLY A 67 16.26 6.46 2.98
CA GLY A 67 15.20 7.32 2.43
C GLY A 67 14.70 6.90 1.04
N VAL A 68 15.17 5.76 0.51
CA VAL A 68 14.70 5.16 -0.74
C VAL A 68 13.90 3.89 -0.44
N GLU A 69 14.57 2.82 0.00
CA GLU A 69 13.87 1.58 0.38
C GLU A 69 13.34 1.65 1.81
N TYR A 70 14.15 2.20 2.70
CA TYR A 70 13.83 2.41 4.12
C TYR A 70 14.53 3.64 4.67
N PHE A 71 14.00 4.18 5.78
CA PHE A 71 14.78 4.99 6.71
C PHE A 71 15.46 4.05 7.71
N PHE A 72 16.78 3.96 7.63
CA PHE A 72 17.57 3.08 8.50
C PHE A 72 17.89 3.82 9.80
N LEU A 73 17.45 3.26 10.93
CA LEU A 73 17.66 3.76 12.28
C LEU A 73 18.48 2.73 13.07
N THR A 74 19.14 3.16 14.14
CA THR A 74 19.65 2.21 15.12
C THR A 74 18.49 1.63 15.95
N PRO A 75 18.65 0.44 16.59
CA PRO A 75 17.63 -0.09 17.48
C PRO A 75 17.28 0.88 18.63
N GLU A 76 18.26 1.63 19.14
CA GLU A 76 18.09 2.62 20.19
C GLU A 76 17.26 3.81 19.72
N GLU A 77 17.58 4.37 18.55
CA GLU A 77 16.81 5.45 17.93
C GLU A 77 15.37 5.01 17.63
N PHE A 78 15.21 3.76 17.17
CA PHE A 78 13.88 3.22 16.89
C PHE A 78 13.03 3.12 18.16
N ARG A 79 13.57 2.55 19.26
CA ARG A 79 12.89 2.46 20.56
C ARG A 79 12.54 3.84 21.10
N GLN A 80 13.48 4.79 21.04
CA GLN A 80 13.20 6.17 21.48
C GLN A 80 12.01 6.78 20.73
N LYS A 81 11.89 6.52 19.42
CA LYS A 81 10.76 6.99 18.63
C LYS A 81 9.45 6.26 18.97
N ILE A 82 9.51 4.98 19.35
CA ILE A 82 8.34 4.27 19.91
C ILE A 82 7.88 4.96 21.20
N ASP A 83 8.80 5.19 22.15
CA ASP A 83 8.51 5.81 23.44
C ASP A 83 7.92 7.22 23.28
N ASN A 84 8.36 7.95 22.27
CA ASN A 84 7.84 9.28 21.92
C ASN A 84 6.49 9.22 21.16
N GLY A 85 5.98 8.04 20.81
CA GLY A 85 4.73 7.89 20.03
C GLY A 85 4.81 8.44 18.61
N GLU A 86 6.01 8.44 17.99
CA GLU A 86 6.25 9.02 16.66
C GLU A 86 5.77 8.13 15.50
N PHE A 87 5.51 6.83 15.75
CA PHE A 87 5.07 5.90 14.72
C PHE A 87 3.54 5.85 14.59
N LEU A 88 3.05 5.65 13.37
CA LEU A 88 1.67 5.27 13.07
C LEU A 88 1.43 3.80 13.43
N GLU A 89 2.37 2.97 13.03
CA GLU A 89 2.45 1.54 13.31
C GLU A 89 3.92 1.15 13.49
N ASN A 90 4.17 0.14 14.30
CA ASN A 90 5.49 -0.46 14.42
C ASN A 90 5.36 -1.91 14.87
N GLU A 91 6.32 -2.74 14.44
CA GLU A 91 6.38 -4.15 14.79
C GLU A 91 7.83 -4.60 14.99
N GLU A 92 8.08 -5.41 16.00
CA GLU A 92 9.31 -6.16 16.14
C GLU A 92 9.14 -7.51 15.45
N VAL A 93 9.67 -7.63 14.22
CA VAL A 93 9.52 -8.84 13.38
C VAL A 93 10.47 -9.96 13.81
N TYR A 94 11.67 -9.59 14.26
CA TYR A 94 12.68 -10.46 14.87
C TYR A 94 13.34 -9.71 16.02
N GLU A 95 13.92 -10.41 16.99
CA GLU A 95 14.60 -9.81 18.11
C GLU A 95 15.57 -8.68 17.69
N GLY A 96 15.30 -7.48 18.14
CA GLY A 96 16.04 -6.25 17.81
C GLY A 96 15.83 -5.71 16.39
N ARG A 97 14.94 -6.30 15.59
CA ARG A 97 14.63 -5.82 14.23
C ARG A 97 13.24 -5.26 14.14
N PHE A 98 13.17 -3.96 14.21
CA PHE A 98 11.94 -3.20 14.16
C PHE A 98 11.65 -2.69 12.75
N TYR A 99 10.37 -2.57 12.44
CA TYR A 99 9.84 -1.88 11.27
C TYR A 99 8.70 -0.98 11.71
N GLY A 100 8.49 0.14 11.01
CA GLY A 100 7.38 1.03 11.34
C GLY A 100 7.36 2.26 10.44
N THR A 101 6.23 2.97 10.46
CA THR A 101 6.00 4.16 9.65
C THR A 101 5.89 5.40 10.52
N LEU A 102 6.76 6.39 10.28
CA LEU A 102 6.78 7.66 11.02
C LEU A 102 5.63 8.58 10.59
N LYS A 103 4.85 9.08 11.57
CA LYS A 103 3.80 10.08 11.35
C LYS A 103 4.30 11.30 10.58
N ALA A 104 5.41 11.89 11.05
CA ALA A 104 5.97 13.10 10.45
C ALA A 104 6.40 12.92 8.97
N GLN A 105 6.74 11.70 8.56
CA GLN A 105 7.08 11.40 7.16
C GLN A 105 5.83 11.42 6.29
N VAL A 106 4.79 10.74 6.75
CA VAL A 106 3.49 10.69 6.05
C VAL A 106 2.89 12.08 5.95
N GLU A 107 2.88 12.84 7.06
CA GLU A 107 2.36 14.20 7.08
C GLU A 107 3.04 15.10 6.05
N ARG A 108 4.39 15.05 5.94
CA ARG A 108 5.12 15.81 4.92
C ARG A 108 4.72 15.45 3.49
N GLN A 109 4.48 14.17 3.21
CA GLN A 109 4.02 13.74 1.89
C GLN A 109 2.61 14.25 1.59
N LEU A 110 1.69 14.16 2.55
CA LEU A 110 0.33 14.66 2.43
C LEU A 110 0.30 16.18 2.24
N GLU A 111 1.10 16.93 3.02
CA GLU A 111 1.23 18.40 2.89
C GLU A 111 1.82 18.82 1.53
N ALA A 112 2.69 17.98 0.95
CA ALA A 112 3.19 18.17 -0.41
C ALA A 112 2.16 17.81 -1.50
N GLY A 113 0.93 17.43 -1.13
CA GLY A 113 -0.14 17.06 -2.05
C GLY A 113 0.01 15.66 -2.66
N GLN A 114 0.90 14.82 -2.13
CA GLN A 114 1.05 13.43 -2.57
C GLN A 114 -0.03 12.55 -1.94
N ASN A 115 -0.60 11.64 -2.71
CA ASN A 115 -1.45 10.59 -2.18
C ASN A 115 -0.56 9.43 -1.72
N VAL A 116 -0.59 9.13 -0.43
CA VAL A 116 0.36 8.17 0.17
C VAL A 116 -0.22 6.77 0.17
N VAL A 117 0.50 5.83 -0.43
CA VAL A 117 0.13 4.41 -0.48
C VAL A 117 0.89 3.64 0.60
N PHE A 118 0.13 2.90 1.41
CA PHE A 118 0.65 1.95 2.38
C PHE A 118 0.48 0.52 1.87
N ASP A 119 1.58 -0.23 1.81
CA ASP A 119 1.62 -1.68 1.63
C ASP A 119 1.90 -2.32 2.99
N VAL A 120 0.85 -2.61 3.76
CA VAL A 120 0.94 -3.06 5.16
C VAL A 120 0.15 -4.34 5.39
N ASP A 121 0.43 -5.01 6.51
CA ASP A 121 -0.39 -6.12 6.97
C ASP A 121 -1.78 -5.65 7.44
N VAL A 122 -2.67 -6.61 7.71
CA VAL A 122 -4.07 -6.32 8.04
C VAL A 122 -4.23 -5.55 9.36
N LYS A 123 -3.34 -5.77 10.34
CA LYS A 123 -3.40 -5.08 11.64
C LYS A 123 -2.91 -3.64 11.49
N GLY A 124 -1.79 -3.46 10.81
CA GLY A 124 -1.26 -2.14 10.47
C GLY A 124 -2.27 -1.33 9.68
N GLY A 125 -2.91 -1.95 8.66
CA GLY A 125 -3.95 -1.30 7.86
C GLY A 125 -5.13 -0.81 8.69
N VAL A 126 -5.66 -1.63 9.58
CA VAL A 126 -6.76 -1.25 10.48
C VAL A 126 -6.33 -0.11 11.41
N ASN A 127 -5.13 -0.17 11.99
CA ASN A 127 -4.64 0.88 12.89
C ASN A 127 -4.46 2.23 12.18
N ILE A 128 -3.90 2.22 10.98
CA ILE A 128 -3.73 3.45 10.17
C ILE A 128 -5.10 4.03 9.80
N LYS A 129 -6.06 3.17 9.39
CA LYS A 129 -7.42 3.61 9.09
C LYS A 129 -8.10 4.24 10.31
N GLN A 130 -7.96 3.64 11.48
CA GLN A 130 -8.50 4.20 12.73
C GLN A 130 -7.90 5.57 13.08
N PHE A 131 -6.62 5.79 12.76
CA PHE A 131 -5.94 7.05 13.05
C PHE A 131 -6.37 8.18 12.11
N TYR A 132 -6.50 7.89 10.79
CA TYR A 132 -6.80 8.90 9.77
C TYR A 132 -8.29 9.03 9.42
N GLY A 133 -9.14 8.08 9.84
CA GLY A 133 -10.57 8.13 9.56
C GLY A 133 -10.89 8.28 8.07
N ASP A 134 -11.66 9.30 7.74
CA ASP A 134 -12.14 9.56 6.37
C ASP A 134 -11.06 10.14 5.43
N GLU A 135 -9.91 10.59 5.96
CA GLU A 135 -8.76 10.97 5.14
C GLU A 135 -8.07 9.76 4.48
N ALA A 136 -8.39 8.54 4.90
CA ALA A 136 -7.81 7.31 4.40
C ALA A 136 -8.87 6.39 3.77
N LEU A 137 -8.55 5.83 2.60
CA LEU A 137 -9.23 4.67 2.01
C LEU A 137 -8.48 3.41 2.42
N SER A 138 -9.16 2.41 2.97
CA SER A 138 -8.61 1.09 3.22
C SER A 138 -9.15 0.08 2.20
N LEU A 139 -8.24 -0.55 1.46
CA LEU A 139 -8.52 -1.49 0.39
C LEU A 139 -7.92 -2.86 0.72
N PHE A 140 -8.75 -3.90 0.70
CA PHE A 140 -8.31 -5.28 0.90
C PHE A 140 -8.33 -6.04 -0.42
N ILE A 141 -7.17 -6.59 -0.84
CA ILE A 141 -7.08 -7.42 -2.04
C ILE A 141 -7.17 -8.89 -1.60
N GLN A 142 -8.16 -9.63 -2.09
CA GLN A 142 -8.32 -11.04 -1.77
C GLN A 142 -8.25 -11.93 -3.01
N PRO A 143 -7.81 -13.19 -2.86
CA PRO A 143 -7.91 -14.17 -3.93
C PRO A 143 -9.37 -14.62 -4.09
N PRO A 144 -9.77 -15.21 -5.22
CA PRO A 144 -11.12 -15.73 -5.40
C PRO A 144 -11.42 -16.93 -4.48
N SER A 145 -10.37 -17.65 -4.06
CA SER A 145 -10.46 -18.73 -3.07
C SER A 145 -9.09 -19.07 -2.48
N ILE A 146 -9.10 -19.76 -1.33
CA ILE A 146 -7.86 -20.32 -0.72
C ILE A 146 -7.21 -21.35 -1.64
N GLY A 147 -8.00 -22.15 -2.36
CA GLY A 147 -7.47 -23.13 -3.32
C GLY A 147 -6.70 -22.46 -4.47
N GLU A 148 -7.21 -21.36 -5.00
CA GLU A 148 -6.53 -20.60 -6.03
C GLU A 148 -5.27 -19.91 -5.49
N LEU A 149 -5.30 -19.39 -4.26
CA LEU A 149 -4.11 -18.83 -3.62
C LEU A 149 -3.00 -19.88 -3.48
N ARG A 150 -3.36 -21.10 -3.02
CA ARG A 150 -2.42 -22.23 -2.93
C ARG A 150 -1.81 -22.55 -4.29
N ARG A 151 -2.64 -22.67 -5.32
CA ARG A 151 -2.18 -22.93 -6.70
C ARG A 151 -1.18 -21.87 -7.18
N ARG A 152 -1.44 -20.59 -6.88
CA ARG A 152 -0.53 -19.48 -7.22
C ARG A 152 0.80 -19.55 -6.48
N LEU A 153 0.78 -19.91 -5.20
CA LEU A 153 2.01 -20.07 -4.40
C LEU A 153 2.84 -21.26 -4.89
N GLU A 154 2.21 -22.39 -5.15
CA GLU A 154 2.86 -23.59 -5.72
C GLU A 154 3.45 -23.32 -7.11
N GLY A 155 2.71 -22.62 -7.96
CA GLY A 155 3.14 -22.27 -9.32
C GLY A 155 4.38 -21.37 -9.40
N ARG A 156 4.73 -20.66 -8.33
CA ARG A 156 5.99 -19.87 -8.26
C ARG A 156 7.23 -20.74 -8.12
N GLY A 157 7.11 -21.93 -7.56
CA GLY A 157 8.22 -22.89 -7.40
C GLY A 157 9.35 -22.38 -6.48
N THR A 158 9.10 -21.36 -5.66
CA THR A 158 10.12 -20.72 -4.81
C THR A 158 10.10 -21.22 -3.37
N ASP A 159 8.98 -21.79 -2.93
CA ASP A 159 8.75 -22.18 -1.55
C ASP A 159 8.59 -23.70 -1.40
N ALA A 160 9.07 -24.25 -0.29
CA ALA A 160 8.82 -25.64 0.07
C ALA A 160 7.33 -25.84 0.48
N PRO A 161 6.78 -27.05 0.36
CA PRO A 161 5.36 -27.31 0.69
C PRO A 161 4.96 -26.85 2.09
N GLU A 162 5.81 -27.06 3.09
CA GLU A 162 5.57 -26.66 4.48
C GLU A 162 5.48 -25.14 4.65
N VAL A 163 6.24 -24.39 3.85
CA VAL A 163 6.18 -22.90 3.82
C VAL A 163 4.88 -22.46 3.18
N ILE A 164 4.44 -23.15 2.13
CA ILE A 164 3.14 -22.87 1.48
C ILE A 164 2.00 -23.09 2.48
N ASP A 165 2.02 -24.21 3.23
CA ASP A 165 1.00 -24.49 4.24
C ASP A 165 0.94 -23.41 5.33
N GLN A 166 2.08 -22.92 5.80
CA GLN A 166 2.14 -21.80 6.74
C GLN A 166 1.57 -20.51 6.15
N ARG A 167 1.86 -20.22 4.87
CA ARG A 167 1.31 -19.05 4.18
C ARG A 167 -0.20 -19.15 4.00
N ILE A 168 -0.72 -20.32 3.69
CA ILE A 168 -2.16 -20.54 3.57
C ILE A 168 -2.85 -20.36 4.92
N ALA A 169 -2.34 -20.94 5.99
CA ALA A 169 -2.90 -20.76 7.33
C ALA A 169 -2.90 -19.28 7.75
N ARG A 170 -1.81 -18.54 7.42
CA ARG A 170 -1.77 -17.10 7.64
C ARG A 170 -2.79 -16.34 6.80
N ALA A 171 -2.96 -16.72 5.53
CA ALA A 171 -3.92 -16.09 4.62
C ALA A 171 -5.36 -16.29 5.10
N GLU A 172 -5.72 -17.47 5.62
CA GLU A 172 -7.05 -17.73 6.22
C GLU A 172 -7.31 -16.78 7.38
N PHE A 173 -6.31 -16.55 8.25
CA PHE A 173 -6.41 -15.57 9.32
C PHE A 173 -6.54 -14.14 8.77
N GLU A 174 -5.73 -13.74 7.79
CA GLU A 174 -5.76 -12.38 7.22
C GLU A 174 -7.09 -12.10 6.50
N LEU A 175 -7.70 -13.08 5.85
CA LEU A 175 -9.02 -12.98 5.22
C LEU A 175 -10.14 -12.64 6.21
N THR A 176 -10.02 -13.03 7.48
CA THR A 176 -11.01 -12.64 8.51
C THR A 176 -11.06 -11.14 8.78
N PHE A 177 -10.07 -10.39 8.30
CA PHE A 177 -10.04 -8.93 8.43
C PHE A 177 -10.70 -8.20 7.27
N ALA A 178 -11.08 -8.87 6.19
CA ALA A 178 -11.63 -8.24 4.98
C ALA A 178 -12.79 -7.27 5.30
N GLU A 179 -13.69 -7.66 6.20
CA GLU A 179 -14.86 -6.85 6.63
C GLU A 179 -14.48 -5.57 7.40
N LYS A 180 -13.22 -5.41 7.81
CA LYS A 180 -12.72 -4.23 8.52
C LYS A 180 -12.17 -3.16 7.58
N PHE A 181 -12.13 -3.45 6.29
CA PHE A 181 -11.67 -2.54 5.25
C PHE A 181 -12.86 -1.88 4.56
N ASP A 182 -12.67 -0.67 4.08
CA ASP A 182 -13.73 0.09 3.40
C ASP A 182 -14.17 -0.58 2.10
N LYS A 183 -13.23 -1.19 1.38
CA LYS A 183 -13.47 -1.84 0.09
C LYS A 183 -12.66 -3.13 -0.03
N VAL A 184 -13.24 -4.09 -0.75
CA VAL A 184 -12.59 -5.37 -1.07
C VAL A 184 -12.54 -5.53 -2.59
N VAL A 185 -11.33 -5.84 -3.12
CA VAL A 185 -11.11 -6.19 -4.52
C VAL A 185 -10.76 -7.67 -4.61
N VAL A 186 -11.51 -8.42 -5.42
CA VAL A 186 -11.22 -9.84 -5.67
C VAL A 186 -10.28 -9.95 -6.86
N ASN A 187 -9.05 -10.37 -6.64
CA ASN A 187 -8.08 -10.61 -7.72
C ASN A 187 -8.20 -12.05 -8.24
N ASP A 188 -9.21 -12.28 -9.08
CA ASP A 188 -9.35 -13.50 -9.87
C ASP A 188 -8.63 -13.33 -11.23
N ILE A 189 -8.99 -12.32 -11.97
CA ILE A 189 -8.36 -11.88 -13.21
C ILE A 189 -7.70 -10.53 -12.93
N LEU A 190 -6.37 -10.44 -13.16
CA LEU A 190 -5.58 -9.28 -12.76
C LEU A 190 -6.09 -7.97 -13.35
N GLU A 191 -6.40 -7.95 -14.63
CA GLU A 191 -6.86 -6.76 -15.35
C GLU A 191 -8.18 -6.20 -14.79
N TYR A 192 -9.07 -7.06 -14.32
CA TYR A 192 -10.30 -6.63 -13.66
C TYR A 192 -10.03 -6.10 -12.26
N ALA A 193 -9.15 -6.74 -11.49
CA ALA A 193 -8.77 -6.26 -10.18
C ALA A 193 -8.01 -4.92 -10.23
N GLU A 194 -7.21 -4.69 -11.27
CA GLU A 194 -6.56 -3.41 -11.55
C GLU A 194 -7.59 -2.32 -11.85
N ALA A 195 -8.59 -2.62 -12.70
CA ALA A 195 -9.65 -1.68 -13.05
C ALA A 195 -10.53 -1.34 -11.84
N ASP A 196 -10.94 -2.34 -11.04
CA ASP A 196 -11.73 -2.14 -9.82
C ASP A 196 -10.96 -1.27 -8.81
N ALA A 197 -9.67 -1.57 -8.59
CA ALA A 197 -8.83 -0.79 -7.69
C ALA A 197 -8.67 0.66 -8.16
N LEU A 198 -8.49 0.88 -9.47
CA LEU A 198 -8.42 2.21 -10.07
C LEU A 198 -9.71 3.00 -9.86
N GLU A 199 -10.86 2.39 -10.15
CA GLU A 199 -12.17 3.02 -9.97
C GLU A 199 -12.39 3.45 -8.52
N ILE A 200 -12.21 2.53 -7.57
CA ILE A 200 -12.37 2.79 -6.14
C ILE A 200 -11.47 3.92 -5.65
N ILE A 201 -10.18 3.90 -6.03
CA ILE A 201 -9.23 4.92 -5.63
C ILE A 201 -9.58 6.27 -6.27
N THR A 202 -9.95 6.27 -7.54
CA THR A 202 -10.33 7.49 -8.26
C THR A 202 -11.58 8.14 -7.67
N GLU A 203 -12.61 7.35 -7.35
CA GLU A 203 -13.81 7.83 -6.65
C GLU A 203 -13.45 8.47 -5.31
N PHE A 204 -12.66 7.76 -4.49
CA PHE A 204 -12.22 8.26 -3.20
C PHE A 204 -11.45 9.58 -3.32
N LEU A 205 -10.51 9.67 -4.25
CA LEU A 205 -9.70 10.86 -4.44
C LEU A 205 -10.51 12.05 -4.99
N ASN A 206 -11.64 11.84 -5.64
CA ASN A 206 -12.48 12.89 -6.23
C ASN A 206 -13.64 13.34 -5.33
N HIS A 207 -13.97 12.59 -4.28
CA HIS A 207 -15.17 12.84 -3.45
C HIS A 207 -15.19 14.23 -2.78
N ASP A 208 -14.04 14.80 -2.43
CA ASP A 208 -13.95 16.12 -1.77
C ASP A 208 -13.96 17.34 -2.74
N ASN A 209 -14.04 17.09 -4.05
CA ASN A 209 -14.07 18.20 -5.03
C ASN A 209 -15.48 18.78 -5.25
N ASN A 210 -16.53 18.18 -4.64
CA ASN A 210 -17.93 18.59 -4.82
C ASN A 210 -18.53 19.34 -3.64
N ASP A 211 -17.81 19.51 -2.52
CA ASP A 211 -18.33 20.14 -1.30
C ASP A 211 -17.76 21.56 -1.05
N ASN A 212 -17.25 22.23 -2.10
CA ASN A 212 -16.85 23.65 -2.04
C ASN A 212 -17.53 24.51 -3.10
#